data_6a502bc954092a66e61540a370dbda85
#
_entry.id   6a502bc954092a66e61540a370dbda85
#
_cell.length_a   1.000
_cell.length_b   1.000
_cell.length_c   1.000
_cell.angle_alpha   90.00
_cell.angle_beta   90.00
_cell.angle_gamma   90.00
#
_symmetry.space_group_name_H-M   'P 1'
#
loop_
_entity.id
_entity.type
_entity.pdbx_description
1 polymer ?
#
loop_
_entity_poly.entity_id
_entity_poly.type
_entity_poly.pdbx_seq_one_letter_code
_entity_poly.pdbx_strand_id
1 'polypeptide(L)'
;MFRQRKKIRNIRITKTNEEVIDGLVVLNRYHNSDHIVSVAFLSRAVMILLMFTFDAFISDYDTSSSLNQKTDAFCARVDSVAVWDSVHVLGIAEVGDYEYEHSRAFYPALPFFLRFIHRGEVSTCALTCTALILNSLVSIITVANMEKLAFILLANPQSGRALDISFAKKCASFARTAALQYCFNPASIFHLAPGYTEAMFTFCATYGALLFARGTVYAFDESCNITWGYFMNKGASYVFFALAASFRSNGILLGIYPACEIVSLLLVVMRERKFWSKLISLPAHIFGGICIALPTIMVQYAAYVNFCGTHSRYNNSNNKAIPRPWCSKFPPNVYTFIQSEYWDVGFLRSWRFSQIPNILIASPALLASVYCLMKYAFVRNKIVSPVGAIAGDILWLLSCLLCTTVTHIQISMRFLSTLATPYIYIARCGAEESERGKYIIASFIAAYGLVGIVLFSNFYPWT
;
A
#
# COMPACT_ATOMS: atom_id res chain seq x y z
N MET A 1 11.61 -48.05 -0.24
CA MET A 1 10.72 -47.08 -0.89
C MET A 1 10.61 -45.74 -0.16
N PHE A 2 10.43 -45.71 1.16
CA PHE A 2 10.35 -44.44 1.97
C PHE A 2 11.66 -43.62 1.98
N ARG A 3 12.84 -44.23 2.05
CA ARG A 3 14.15 -43.54 2.00
C ARG A 3 14.40 -42.88 0.64
N GLN A 4 14.00 -43.50 -0.47
CA GLN A 4 14.13 -42.90 -1.81
C GLN A 4 13.22 -41.71 -2.00
N ARG A 5 11.95 -41.74 -1.49
CA ARG A 5 11.06 -40.61 -1.55
C ARG A 5 11.55 -39.40 -0.70
N LYS A 6 12.21 -39.68 0.45
CA LYS A 6 12.80 -38.64 1.29
C LYS A 6 14.04 -38.02 0.61
N LYS A 7 14.86 -38.82 -0.06
CA LYS A 7 16.03 -38.35 -0.83
C LYS A 7 15.62 -37.53 -2.06
N ILE A 8 14.56 -37.95 -2.78
CA ILE A 8 13.99 -37.20 -3.93
C ILE A 8 13.36 -35.91 -3.46
N ARG A 9 12.71 -35.90 -2.29
CA ARG A 9 12.10 -34.69 -1.73
C ARG A 9 13.16 -33.69 -1.24
N ASN A 10 14.24 -34.15 -0.62
CA ASN A 10 15.35 -33.27 -0.18
C ASN A 10 16.13 -32.73 -1.38
N ILE A 11 16.37 -33.55 -2.42
CA ILE A 11 17.00 -33.11 -3.68
C ILE A 11 16.12 -32.08 -4.38
N ARG A 12 14.78 -32.20 -4.27
CA ARG A 12 13.85 -31.23 -4.86
C ARG A 12 13.82 -29.89 -4.10
N ILE A 13 13.96 -29.90 -2.76
CA ILE A 13 14.00 -28.70 -1.92
C ILE A 13 15.31 -27.95 -2.11
N THR A 14 16.45 -28.64 -2.13
CA THR A 14 17.77 -28.04 -2.37
C THR A 14 17.88 -27.46 -3.78
N LYS A 15 17.43 -28.21 -4.82
CA LYS A 15 17.40 -27.70 -6.19
C LYS A 15 16.51 -26.48 -6.35
N THR A 16 15.34 -26.42 -5.67
CA THR A 16 14.47 -25.25 -5.74
C THR A 16 15.08 -24.00 -5.09
N ASN A 17 15.87 -24.14 -4.03
CA ASN A 17 16.53 -22.99 -3.41
C ASN A 17 17.72 -22.49 -4.25
N GLU A 18 18.52 -23.38 -4.84
CA GLU A 18 19.55 -23.01 -5.79
C GLU A 18 18.97 -22.39 -7.07
N GLU A 19 17.86 -22.96 -7.60
CA GLU A 19 17.17 -22.43 -8.78
C GLU A 19 16.54 -21.06 -8.53
N VAL A 20 16.16 -20.71 -7.30
CA VAL A 20 15.66 -19.37 -6.95
C VAL A 20 16.79 -18.37 -6.75
N ILE A 21 17.91 -18.80 -6.18
CA ILE A 21 19.12 -17.98 -6.13
C ILE A 21 19.60 -17.71 -7.56
N ASP A 22 19.59 -18.70 -8.42
CA ASP A 22 19.88 -18.55 -9.85
C ASP A 22 18.84 -17.67 -10.56
N GLY A 23 17.57 -17.75 -10.17
CA GLY A 23 16.50 -16.88 -10.68
C GLY A 23 16.69 -15.42 -10.30
N LEU A 24 17.13 -15.11 -9.07
CA LEU A 24 17.49 -13.75 -8.64
C LEU A 24 18.79 -13.28 -9.30
N VAL A 25 19.74 -14.17 -9.55
CA VAL A 25 20.94 -13.89 -10.35
C VAL A 25 20.55 -13.66 -11.81
N VAL A 26 19.60 -14.42 -12.34
CA VAL A 26 19.02 -14.19 -13.68
C VAL A 26 18.30 -12.85 -13.72
N LEU A 27 17.50 -12.49 -12.72
CA LEU A 27 16.90 -11.16 -12.63
C LEU A 27 17.98 -10.08 -12.66
N ASN A 28 19.01 -10.17 -11.83
CA ASN A 28 20.10 -9.19 -11.79
C ASN A 28 20.95 -9.17 -13.07
N ARG A 29 21.12 -10.31 -13.77
CA ARG A 29 21.93 -10.42 -14.99
C ARG A 29 21.18 -9.97 -16.25
N TYR A 30 19.86 -10.17 -16.32
CA TYR A 30 19.03 -9.76 -17.47
C TYR A 30 18.25 -8.47 -17.21
N HIS A 31 18.37 -7.91 -16.03
CA HIS A 31 17.65 -6.72 -15.61
C HIS A 31 18.65 -5.59 -15.40
N ASN A 32 18.60 -4.63 -16.31
CA ASN A 32 19.19 -3.34 -16.07
C ASN A 32 18.22 -2.56 -15.15
N SER A 33 18.36 -2.75 -13.83
CA SER A 33 17.57 -2.03 -12.81
C SER A 33 17.64 -0.51 -13.01
N ASP A 34 18.75 -0.02 -13.55
CA ASP A 34 18.97 1.39 -13.82
C ASP A 34 17.95 1.96 -14.80
N HIS A 35 17.54 1.17 -15.82
CA HIS A 35 16.54 1.61 -16.78
C HIS A 35 15.15 1.82 -16.13
N ILE A 36 14.71 0.93 -15.24
CA ILE A 36 13.42 1.09 -14.53
C ILE A 36 13.45 2.27 -13.58
N VAL A 37 14.55 2.45 -12.85
CA VAL A 37 14.73 3.59 -11.94
C VAL A 37 14.74 4.90 -12.74
N SER A 38 15.41 4.92 -13.92
CA SER A 38 15.42 6.09 -14.81
C SER A 38 14.02 6.42 -15.34
N VAL A 39 13.23 5.42 -15.76
CA VAL A 39 11.83 5.61 -16.17
C VAL A 39 10.97 6.12 -15.02
N ALA A 40 11.15 5.57 -13.82
CA ALA A 40 10.46 6.03 -12.64
C ALA A 40 10.78 7.49 -12.34
N PHE A 41 12.06 7.86 -12.33
CA PHE A 41 12.50 9.25 -12.13
C PHE A 41 11.88 10.19 -13.15
N LEU A 42 12.00 9.86 -14.44
CA LEU A 42 11.44 10.68 -15.52
C LEU A 42 9.91 10.82 -15.40
N SER A 43 9.20 9.73 -15.08
CA SER A 43 7.75 9.78 -14.88
C SER A 43 7.35 10.74 -13.75
N ARG A 44 8.09 10.74 -12.62
CA ARG A 44 7.85 11.64 -11.49
C ARG A 44 8.15 13.08 -11.84
N ALA A 45 9.27 13.33 -12.52
CA ALA A 45 9.64 14.67 -12.97
C ALA A 45 8.59 15.27 -13.93
N VAL A 46 8.13 14.47 -14.91
CA VAL A 46 7.08 14.89 -15.84
C VAL A 46 5.75 15.17 -15.12
N MET A 47 5.35 14.31 -14.17
CA MET A 47 4.10 14.52 -13.42
C MET A 47 4.16 15.77 -12.55
N ILE A 48 5.28 16.03 -11.88
CA ILE A 48 5.48 17.27 -11.09
C ILE A 48 5.40 18.49 -12.02
N LEU A 49 6.06 18.45 -13.17
CA LEU A 49 5.98 19.52 -14.15
C LEU A 49 4.55 19.77 -14.61
N LEU A 50 3.80 18.71 -14.95
CA LEU A 50 2.41 18.82 -15.37
C LEU A 50 1.53 19.37 -14.25
N MET A 51 1.73 18.94 -13.00
CA MET A 51 0.99 19.43 -11.84
C MET A 51 1.13 20.95 -11.68
N PHE A 52 2.36 21.46 -11.67
CA PHE A 52 2.60 22.91 -11.61
C PHE A 52 2.14 23.67 -12.86
N THR A 53 2.19 23.03 -14.04
CA THR A 53 1.75 23.64 -15.28
C THR A 53 0.23 23.81 -15.29
N PHE A 54 -0.52 22.76 -14.94
CA PHE A 54 -1.97 22.83 -14.93
C PHE A 54 -2.50 23.78 -13.85
N ASP A 55 -1.91 23.77 -12.67
CA ASP A 55 -2.20 24.72 -11.62
C ASP A 55 -1.95 26.21 -12.06
N ALA A 56 -0.96 26.43 -12.97
CA ALA A 56 -0.67 27.76 -13.51
C ALA A 56 -1.70 28.27 -14.52
N PHE A 57 -2.30 27.38 -15.31
CA PHE A 57 -3.09 27.75 -16.48
C PHE A 57 -4.60 27.53 -16.31
N ILE A 58 -5.00 26.73 -15.32
CA ILE A 58 -6.40 26.40 -15.08
C ILE A 58 -6.81 26.99 -13.72
N SER A 59 -7.96 27.61 -13.67
CA SER A 59 -8.49 28.17 -12.43
C SER A 59 -8.98 27.07 -11.48
N ASP A 60 -8.73 27.28 -10.19
CA ASP A 60 -9.22 26.39 -9.14
C ASP A 60 -10.74 26.35 -9.07
N TYR A 61 -11.27 25.16 -8.81
CA TYR A 61 -12.71 24.96 -8.64
C TYR A 61 -13.16 25.34 -7.22
N ASP A 62 -12.46 24.86 -6.19
CA ASP A 62 -12.78 25.09 -4.78
C ASP A 62 -11.50 25.26 -3.96
N THR A 63 -11.24 26.49 -3.52
CA THR A 63 -10.05 26.83 -2.72
C THR A 63 -10.29 26.77 -1.20
N SER A 64 -11.42 26.24 -0.75
CA SER A 64 -11.76 26.14 0.69
C SER A 64 -10.75 25.28 1.47
N SER A 65 -10.07 24.36 0.78
CA SER A 65 -9.01 23.50 1.32
C SER A 65 -7.62 23.95 0.88
N SER A 66 -7.39 25.25 0.65
CA SER A 66 -6.07 25.79 0.32
C SER A 66 -5.32 26.24 1.56
N LEU A 67 -3.97 26.26 1.47
CA LEU A 67 -3.11 26.84 2.49
C LEU A 67 -3.14 28.37 2.37
N ASN A 68 -3.94 29.04 3.20
CA ASN A 68 -4.08 30.51 3.22
C ASN A 68 -2.92 31.19 3.95
N GLN A 69 -1.72 31.18 3.39
CA GLN A 69 -0.59 31.92 3.94
C GLN A 69 -0.14 33.05 3.00
N LYS A 70 0.09 34.24 3.58
CA LYS A 70 0.79 35.33 2.88
C LYS A 70 2.27 35.00 2.84
N THR A 71 2.71 34.34 1.78
CA THR A 71 4.08 33.89 1.56
C THR A 71 4.68 34.62 0.36
N ASP A 72 5.99 34.50 0.19
CA ASP A 72 6.65 34.98 -1.02
C ASP A 72 6.15 34.24 -2.28
N ALA A 73 6.45 34.76 -3.47
CA ALA A 73 5.95 34.21 -4.73
C ALA A 73 6.39 32.75 -4.97
N PHE A 74 7.56 32.35 -4.48
CA PHE A 74 8.04 30.96 -4.59
C PHE A 74 7.21 30.04 -3.70
N CYS A 75 7.06 30.39 -2.44
CA CYS A 75 6.29 29.59 -1.49
C CYS A 75 4.79 29.56 -1.87
N ALA A 76 4.23 30.66 -2.34
CA ALA A 76 2.86 30.66 -2.87
C ALA A 76 2.68 29.62 -4.00
N ARG A 77 3.69 29.51 -4.87
CA ARG A 77 3.68 28.54 -5.96
C ARG A 77 3.87 27.09 -5.50
N VAL A 78 4.71 26.87 -4.48
CA VAL A 78 4.90 25.55 -3.89
C VAL A 78 3.66 25.10 -3.13
N ASP A 79 3.06 25.99 -2.37
CA ASP A 79 1.91 25.67 -1.53
C ASP A 79 0.61 25.49 -2.35
N SER A 80 0.53 26.03 -3.58
CA SER A 80 -0.64 25.85 -4.45
C SER A 80 -0.92 24.40 -4.81
N VAL A 81 0.09 23.52 -4.83
CA VAL A 81 -0.08 22.08 -5.11
C VAL A 81 -0.35 21.25 -3.85
N ALA A 82 -0.43 21.88 -2.67
CA ALA A 82 -0.82 21.22 -1.43
C ALA A 82 -2.34 21.29 -1.26
N VAL A 83 -3.05 20.37 -1.91
CA VAL A 83 -4.52 20.37 -2.04
C VAL A 83 -5.15 19.27 -1.18
N TRP A 84 -6.42 19.45 -0.80
CA TRP A 84 -7.24 18.45 -0.08
C TRP A 84 -6.59 17.92 1.22
N ASP A 85 -6.30 16.62 1.30
CA ASP A 85 -5.71 15.96 2.48
C ASP A 85 -4.36 16.57 2.88
N SER A 86 -3.64 17.17 1.93
CA SER A 86 -2.33 17.81 2.18
C SER A 86 -2.43 18.87 3.26
N VAL A 87 -3.48 19.69 3.24
CA VAL A 87 -3.69 20.80 4.19
C VAL A 87 -3.74 20.27 5.62
N HIS A 88 -4.46 19.19 5.85
CA HIS A 88 -4.57 18.59 7.19
C HIS A 88 -3.24 17.98 7.66
N VAL A 89 -2.55 17.24 6.79
CA VAL A 89 -1.29 16.57 7.16
C VAL A 89 -0.17 17.59 7.40
N LEU A 90 -0.07 18.61 6.52
CA LEU A 90 0.93 19.68 6.68
C LEU A 90 0.62 20.56 7.88
N GLY A 91 -0.66 20.86 8.16
CA GLY A 91 -1.07 21.61 9.35
C GLY A 91 -0.72 20.87 10.65
N ILE A 92 -0.95 19.55 10.73
CA ILE A 92 -0.51 18.73 11.88
C ILE A 92 1.03 18.78 12.01
N ALA A 93 1.76 18.74 10.90
CA ALA A 93 3.23 18.83 10.92
C ALA A 93 3.73 20.20 11.39
N GLU A 94 3.08 21.28 10.96
CA GLU A 94 3.42 22.66 11.32
C GLU A 94 3.18 22.91 12.81
N VAL A 95 2.00 22.57 13.31
CA VAL A 95 1.63 22.77 14.73
C VAL A 95 2.34 21.75 15.63
N GLY A 96 2.53 20.52 15.15
CA GLY A 96 3.11 19.40 15.92
C GLY A 96 2.11 18.72 16.83
N ASP A 97 0.83 18.98 16.66
CA ASP A 97 -0.27 18.32 17.39
C ASP A 97 -1.57 18.36 16.56
N TYR A 98 -2.57 17.64 17.02
CA TYR A 98 -3.90 17.62 16.44
C TYR A 98 -4.78 18.69 17.08
N GLU A 99 -5.09 19.74 16.35
CA GLU A 99 -5.94 20.82 16.85
C GLU A 99 -7.42 20.45 16.85
N TYR A 100 -7.86 19.65 15.86
CA TYR A 100 -9.27 19.34 15.64
C TYR A 100 -9.55 17.84 15.78
N GLU A 101 -10.79 17.48 16.16
CA GLU A 101 -11.21 16.08 16.26
C GLU A 101 -11.13 15.36 14.91
N HIS A 102 -11.60 16.00 13.83
CA HIS A 102 -11.59 15.40 12.50
C HIS A 102 -10.17 15.14 11.95
N SER A 103 -9.17 15.93 12.36
CA SER A 103 -7.78 15.71 11.95
C SER A 103 -7.23 14.35 12.45
N ARG A 104 -7.84 13.75 13.48
CA ARG A 104 -7.46 12.42 13.98
C ARG A 104 -7.72 11.27 12.99
N ALA A 105 -8.38 11.53 11.86
CA ALA A 105 -8.47 10.59 10.76
C ALA A 105 -7.13 10.44 10.01
N PHE A 106 -6.28 11.46 10.06
CA PHE A 106 -4.94 11.44 9.44
C PHE A 106 -3.92 10.84 10.41
N TYR A 107 -3.28 9.78 9.98
CA TYR A 107 -2.37 9.00 10.83
C TYR A 107 -1.05 9.74 11.08
N PRO A 108 -0.43 9.55 12.27
CA PRO A 108 0.62 10.44 12.77
C PRO A 108 1.98 10.30 12.08
N ALA A 109 2.27 9.17 11.41
CA ALA A 109 3.63 8.87 10.99
C ALA A 109 4.19 9.93 10.01
N LEU A 110 3.45 10.34 8.98
CA LEU A 110 3.95 11.32 8.02
C LEU A 110 4.09 12.71 8.62
N PRO A 111 3.06 13.33 9.25
CA PRO A 111 3.19 14.68 9.77
C PRO A 111 4.30 14.80 10.83
N PHE A 112 4.40 13.84 11.77
CA PHE A 112 5.47 13.89 12.77
C PHE A 112 6.85 13.59 12.19
N PHE A 113 6.95 12.77 11.14
CA PHE A 113 8.21 12.55 10.44
C PHE A 113 8.69 13.79 9.70
N LEU A 114 7.79 14.51 9.01
CA LEU A 114 8.11 15.78 8.37
C LEU A 114 8.60 16.81 9.39
N ARG A 115 7.88 16.95 10.51
CA ARG A 115 8.29 17.84 11.61
C ARG A 115 9.64 17.45 12.19
N PHE A 116 9.91 16.17 12.38
CA PHE A 116 11.20 15.68 12.90
C PHE A 116 12.39 16.06 12.01
N ILE A 117 12.22 16.01 10.68
CA ILE A 117 13.27 16.41 9.73
C ILE A 117 13.66 17.88 9.93
N HIS A 118 12.71 18.75 10.21
CA HIS A 118 12.92 20.19 10.26
C HIS A 118 13.37 20.73 11.62
N ARG A 119 13.21 20.01 12.71
CA ARG A 119 13.72 20.34 14.06
C ARG A 119 13.44 21.78 14.53
N GLY A 120 12.17 22.23 14.58
CA GLY A 120 11.85 23.56 15.11
C GLY A 120 10.60 24.19 14.49
N GLU A 121 10.55 25.52 14.48
CA GLU A 121 9.52 26.28 13.75
C GLU A 121 9.70 26.04 12.25
N VAL A 122 8.64 25.62 11.60
CA VAL A 122 8.69 25.16 10.22
C VAL A 122 7.65 25.91 9.42
N SER A 123 8.07 26.48 8.29
CA SER A 123 7.10 27.06 7.34
C SER A 123 6.41 25.94 6.56
N THR A 124 5.16 26.14 6.26
CA THR A 124 4.34 25.23 5.43
C THR A 124 5.03 24.94 4.10
N CYS A 125 5.61 25.96 3.47
CA CYS A 125 6.39 25.86 2.22
C CYS A 125 7.55 24.84 2.34
N ALA A 126 8.31 24.89 3.42
CA ALA A 126 9.41 23.94 3.65
C ALA A 126 8.89 22.50 3.85
N LEU A 127 7.77 22.36 4.56
CA LEU A 127 7.08 21.07 4.73
C LEU A 127 6.56 20.53 3.40
N THR A 128 5.94 21.38 2.58
CA THR A 128 5.43 21.03 1.24
C THR A 128 6.57 20.56 0.33
N CYS A 129 7.67 21.31 0.25
CA CYS A 129 8.86 20.92 -0.52
C CYS A 129 9.41 19.56 -0.05
N THR A 130 9.58 19.40 1.25
CA THR A 130 10.13 18.17 1.82
C THR A 130 9.21 16.98 1.54
N ALA A 131 7.90 17.14 1.71
CA ALA A 131 6.93 16.08 1.45
C ALA A 131 6.91 15.68 -0.03
N LEU A 132 6.98 16.64 -0.96
CA LEU A 132 7.03 16.40 -2.40
C LEU A 132 8.30 15.62 -2.80
N ILE A 133 9.47 16.05 -2.31
CA ILE A 133 10.75 15.36 -2.56
C ILE A 133 10.73 13.96 -1.97
N LEU A 134 10.29 13.82 -0.72
CA LEU A 134 10.24 12.55 -0.02
C LEU A 134 9.33 11.55 -0.73
N ASN A 135 8.10 11.95 -1.08
CA ASN A 135 7.15 11.12 -1.79
C ASN A 135 7.69 10.70 -3.16
N SER A 136 8.36 11.60 -3.88
CA SER A 136 9.00 11.31 -5.16
C SER A 136 10.09 10.24 -5.02
N LEU A 137 11.02 10.43 -4.10
CA LEU A 137 12.13 9.49 -3.87
C LEU A 137 11.62 8.11 -3.43
N VAL A 138 10.69 8.08 -2.48
CA VAL A 138 10.12 6.82 -1.97
C VAL A 138 9.33 6.10 -3.04
N SER A 139 8.57 6.81 -3.89
CA SER A 139 7.85 6.19 -5.00
C SER A 139 8.79 5.58 -6.05
N ILE A 140 9.95 6.20 -6.32
CA ILE A 140 10.98 5.65 -7.22
C ILE A 140 11.56 4.34 -6.66
N ILE A 141 11.91 4.33 -5.37
CA ILE A 141 12.42 3.10 -4.70
C ILE A 141 11.36 2.00 -4.70
N THR A 142 10.08 2.36 -4.55
CA THR A 142 8.96 1.41 -4.58
C THR A 142 8.88 0.66 -5.91
N VAL A 143 9.18 1.31 -7.03
CA VAL A 143 9.18 0.67 -8.36
C VAL A 143 10.14 -0.51 -8.42
N ALA A 144 11.36 -0.35 -7.90
CA ALA A 144 12.35 -1.43 -7.86
C ALA A 144 11.92 -2.58 -6.92
N ASN A 145 11.27 -2.26 -5.80
CA ASN A 145 10.74 -3.26 -4.88
C ASN A 145 9.54 -4.00 -5.49
N MET A 146 8.67 -3.30 -6.21
CA MET A 146 7.52 -3.86 -6.93
C MET A 146 7.98 -4.91 -7.94
N GLU A 147 9.01 -4.59 -8.72
CA GLU A 147 9.58 -5.51 -9.69
C GLU A 147 10.13 -6.79 -9.04
N LYS A 148 10.95 -6.63 -7.99
CA LYS A 148 11.52 -7.77 -7.25
C LYS A 148 10.43 -8.64 -6.61
N LEU A 149 9.42 -8.02 -6.00
CA LEU A 149 8.28 -8.73 -5.42
C LEU A 149 7.50 -9.49 -6.49
N ALA A 150 7.16 -8.83 -7.59
CA ALA A 150 6.43 -9.44 -8.70
C ALA A 150 7.18 -10.64 -9.27
N PHE A 151 8.51 -10.52 -9.45
CA PHE A 151 9.34 -11.62 -9.93
C PHE A 151 9.29 -12.83 -8.99
N ILE A 152 9.50 -12.62 -7.67
CA ILE A 152 9.51 -13.72 -6.70
C ILE A 152 8.13 -14.42 -6.66
N LEU A 153 7.03 -13.66 -6.71
CA LEU A 153 5.69 -14.23 -6.67
C LEU A 153 5.32 -14.99 -7.96
N LEU A 154 5.82 -14.54 -9.12
CA LEU A 154 5.58 -15.17 -10.43
C LEU A 154 6.48 -16.38 -10.66
N ALA A 155 7.74 -16.30 -10.31
CA ALA A 155 8.72 -17.37 -10.49
C ALA A 155 8.47 -18.59 -9.56
N ASN A 156 7.81 -18.37 -8.45
CA ASN A 156 7.38 -19.31 -7.41
C ASN A 156 8.08 -20.70 -7.44
N PRO A 157 9.21 -20.86 -6.75
CA PRO A 157 9.97 -22.10 -6.76
C PRO A 157 9.24 -23.29 -6.13
N GLN A 158 8.21 -23.01 -5.30
CA GLN A 158 7.38 -24.04 -4.67
C GLN A 158 6.39 -24.71 -5.64
N SER A 159 6.23 -24.19 -6.85
CA SER A 159 5.32 -24.76 -7.86
C SER A 159 5.75 -26.11 -8.42
N GLY A 160 6.97 -26.59 -8.09
CA GLY A 160 7.53 -27.83 -8.59
C GLY A 160 7.90 -27.79 -10.09
N ARG A 161 7.80 -26.63 -10.73
CA ARG A 161 8.34 -26.39 -12.07
C ARG A 161 9.82 -26.04 -11.93
N ALA A 162 10.67 -26.72 -12.71
CA ALA A 162 12.05 -26.27 -12.86
C ALA A 162 12.02 -24.83 -13.40
N LEU A 163 12.83 -23.95 -12.83
CA LEU A 163 12.97 -22.59 -13.31
C LEU A 163 13.83 -22.62 -14.59
N ASP A 164 13.18 -22.93 -15.71
CA ASP A 164 13.82 -22.80 -17.03
C ASP A 164 14.12 -21.33 -17.29
N ILE A 165 15.23 -21.06 -17.98
CA ILE A 165 15.69 -19.72 -18.34
C ILE A 165 14.60 -18.96 -19.15
N SER A 166 13.87 -19.66 -20.01
CA SER A 166 12.79 -19.06 -20.79
C SER A 166 11.62 -18.60 -19.91
N PHE A 167 11.26 -19.41 -18.91
CA PHE A 167 10.23 -19.10 -17.94
C PHE A 167 10.67 -17.97 -17.01
N ALA A 168 11.93 -17.96 -16.55
CA ALA A 168 12.48 -16.87 -15.74
C ALA A 168 12.47 -15.54 -16.50
N LYS A 169 12.84 -15.51 -17.79
CA LYS A 169 12.75 -14.33 -18.65
C LYS A 169 11.31 -13.83 -18.79
N LYS A 170 10.35 -14.73 -18.93
CA LYS A 170 8.93 -14.39 -19.01
C LYS A 170 8.44 -13.77 -17.69
N CYS A 171 8.81 -14.34 -16.54
CA CYS A 171 8.49 -13.78 -15.22
C CYS A 171 9.12 -12.40 -15.03
N ALA A 172 10.37 -12.20 -15.45
CA ALA A 172 11.06 -10.91 -15.40
C ALA A 172 10.36 -9.85 -16.28
N SER A 173 9.91 -10.22 -17.48
CA SER A 173 9.13 -9.32 -18.34
C SER A 173 7.81 -8.88 -17.69
N PHE A 174 7.06 -9.82 -17.09
CA PHE A 174 5.84 -9.48 -16.37
C PHE A 174 6.10 -8.63 -15.12
N ALA A 175 7.14 -8.93 -14.37
CA ALA A 175 7.54 -8.16 -13.19
C ALA A 175 7.87 -6.70 -13.57
N ARG A 176 8.59 -6.52 -14.67
CA ARG A 176 8.89 -5.20 -15.24
C ARG A 176 7.62 -4.45 -15.63
N THR A 177 6.71 -5.10 -16.35
CA THR A 177 5.44 -4.52 -16.74
C THR A 177 4.62 -4.08 -15.52
N ALA A 178 4.57 -4.89 -14.45
CA ALA A 178 3.91 -4.55 -13.22
C ALA A 178 4.51 -3.29 -12.55
N ALA A 179 5.84 -3.20 -12.51
CA ALA A 179 6.55 -2.04 -11.98
C ALA A 179 6.31 -0.76 -12.81
N LEU A 180 6.28 -0.87 -14.15
CA LEU A 180 5.94 0.25 -15.03
C LEU A 180 4.48 0.68 -14.87
N GLN A 181 3.55 -0.25 -14.71
CA GLN A 181 2.15 0.09 -14.44
C GLN A 181 1.98 0.87 -13.14
N TYR A 182 2.78 0.57 -12.10
CA TYR A 182 2.79 1.40 -10.89
C TYR A 182 3.28 2.83 -11.19
N CYS A 183 4.26 3.03 -12.09
CA CYS A 183 4.70 4.37 -12.48
C CYS A 183 3.60 5.20 -13.14
N PHE A 184 2.79 4.59 -13.98
CA PHE A 184 1.84 5.27 -14.87
C PHE A 184 0.37 5.02 -14.49
N ASN A 185 0.09 4.49 -13.29
CA ASN A 185 -1.31 4.30 -12.88
C ASN A 185 -2.03 5.66 -12.72
N PRO A 186 -3.33 5.73 -12.97
CA PRO A 186 -4.09 7.00 -12.90
C PRO A 186 -4.10 7.65 -11.53
N ALA A 187 -3.90 6.89 -10.46
CA ALA A 187 -3.80 7.39 -9.08
C ALA A 187 -2.36 7.76 -8.68
N SER A 188 -1.39 7.74 -9.60
CA SER A 188 0.02 8.02 -9.27
C SER A 188 0.27 9.45 -8.78
N ILE A 189 -0.63 10.39 -9.04
CA ILE A 189 -0.57 11.74 -8.45
C ILE A 189 -0.60 11.72 -6.92
N PHE A 190 -1.36 10.81 -6.29
CA PHE A 190 -1.41 10.67 -4.83
C PHE A 190 -0.12 10.09 -4.23
N HIS A 191 0.70 9.42 -5.05
CA HIS A 191 2.03 8.97 -4.65
C HIS A 191 3.11 10.06 -4.77
N LEU A 192 2.73 11.25 -5.25
CA LEU A 192 3.61 12.40 -5.39
C LEU A 192 3.18 13.57 -4.54
N ALA A 193 1.87 13.80 -4.47
CA ALA A 193 1.30 14.99 -3.84
C ALA A 193 1.84 15.19 -2.41
N PRO A 194 2.21 16.42 -2.04
CA PRO A 194 2.75 16.73 -0.71
C PRO A 194 1.70 16.42 0.36
N GLY A 195 2.13 15.84 1.48
CA GLY A 195 1.22 15.48 2.57
C GLY A 195 0.39 14.21 2.36
N TYR A 196 0.38 13.63 1.15
CA TYR A 196 -0.26 12.35 0.90
C TYR A 196 0.61 11.19 1.39
N THR A 197 -0.01 10.18 1.99
CA THR A 197 0.68 9.07 2.66
C THR A 197 0.83 7.83 1.77
N GLU A 198 0.28 7.86 0.55
CA GLU A 198 0.24 6.73 -0.38
C GLU A 198 1.64 6.21 -0.74
N ALA A 199 2.60 7.09 -1.00
CA ALA A 199 3.97 6.69 -1.33
C ALA A 199 4.63 5.92 -0.20
N MET A 200 4.60 6.46 1.02
CA MET A 200 5.18 5.85 2.21
C MET A 200 4.52 4.53 2.56
N PHE A 201 3.19 4.50 2.52
CA PHE A 201 2.42 3.29 2.75
C PHE A 201 2.78 2.20 1.74
N THR A 202 2.77 2.53 0.44
CA THR A 202 3.04 1.57 -0.64
C THR A 202 4.47 1.04 -0.56
N PHE A 203 5.44 1.90 -0.25
CA PHE A 203 6.82 1.47 -0.02
C PHE A 203 6.90 0.45 1.11
N CYS A 204 6.37 0.78 2.28
CA CYS A 204 6.42 -0.10 3.44
C CYS A 204 5.66 -1.41 3.20
N ALA A 205 4.46 -1.35 2.60
CA ALA A 205 3.65 -2.52 2.29
C ALA A 205 4.34 -3.43 1.25
N THR A 206 4.88 -2.85 0.17
CA THR A 206 5.53 -3.61 -0.91
C THR A 206 6.86 -4.20 -0.45
N TYR A 207 7.68 -3.44 0.29
CA TYR A 207 8.94 -3.95 0.83
C TYR A 207 8.71 -5.00 1.92
N GLY A 208 7.72 -4.79 2.79
CA GLY A 208 7.27 -5.81 3.74
C GLY A 208 6.83 -7.10 3.06
N ALA A 209 6.02 -7.00 1.97
CA ALA A 209 5.61 -8.16 1.19
C ALA A 209 6.79 -8.86 0.49
N LEU A 210 7.77 -8.09 0.00
CA LEU A 210 9.02 -8.63 -0.58
C LEU A 210 9.82 -9.44 0.45
N LEU A 211 10.00 -8.90 1.66
CA LEU A 211 10.66 -9.60 2.75
C LEU A 211 9.88 -10.84 3.18
N PHE A 212 8.54 -10.72 3.26
CA PHE A 212 7.67 -11.85 3.57
C PHE A 212 7.83 -13.00 2.56
N ALA A 213 7.84 -12.67 1.26
CA ALA A 213 8.05 -13.64 0.19
C ALA A 213 9.45 -14.28 0.26
N ARG A 214 10.49 -13.46 0.49
CA ARG A 214 11.87 -13.97 0.71
C ARG A 214 11.96 -14.93 1.90
N GLY A 215 11.33 -14.60 3.03
CA GLY A 215 11.27 -15.49 4.19
C GLY A 215 10.68 -16.84 3.83
N THR A 216 9.66 -16.88 2.97
CA THR A 216 9.06 -18.12 2.51
C THR A 216 10.03 -18.95 1.63
N VAL A 217 10.86 -18.28 0.82
CA VAL A 217 11.90 -18.94 -0.01
C VAL A 217 12.98 -19.58 0.86
N TYR A 218 13.43 -18.90 1.91
CA TYR A 218 14.48 -19.37 2.83
C TYR A 218 13.94 -20.17 4.01
N ALA A 219 12.71 -20.71 3.91
CA ALA A 219 12.02 -21.29 5.07
C ALA A 219 12.75 -22.50 5.68
N PHE A 220 13.43 -23.34 4.88
CA PHE A 220 13.96 -24.62 5.35
C PHE A 220 15.39 -24.87 4.88
N ASP A 221 16.21 -25.44 5.80
CA ASP A 221 17.50 -26.02 5.48
C ASP A 221 17.37 -27.43 4.91
N GLU A 222 18.51 -28.07 4.57
CA GLU A 222 18.59 -29.46 4.08
C GLU A 222 18.00 -30.47 5.08
N SER A 223 18.02 -30.15 6.38
CA SER A 223 17.47 -30.94 7.46
C SER A 223 15.98 -30.71 7.73
N CYS A 224 15.31 -29.87 6.89
CA CYS A 224 13.92 -29.45 7.07
C CYS A 224 13.66 -28.61 8.34
N ASN A 225 14.70 -28.01 8.94
CA ASN A 225 14.55 -27.08 10.03
C ASN A 225 14.28 -25.68 9.50
N ILE A 226 13.56 -24.87 10.30
CA ILE A 226 13.34 -23.46 9.97
C ILE A 226 14.65 -22.71 10.10
N THR A 227 15.03 -21.98 9.05
CA THR A 227 16.26 -21.22 8.99
C THR A 227 16.19 -19.91 9.75
N TRP A 228 17.34 -19.38 10.19
CA TRP A 228 17.43 -18.02 10.73
C TRP A 228 16.97 -16.97 9.71
N GLY A 229 17.27 -17.18 8.42
CA GLY A 229 16.83 -16.33 7.33
C GLY A 229 15.31 -16.17 7.24
N TYR A 230 14.55 -17.22 7.57
CA TYR A 230 13.08 -17.14 7.66
C TYR A 230 12.65 -16.15 8.74
N PHE A 231 13.15 -16.31 9.98
CA PHE A 231 12.77 -15.43 11.09
C PHE A 231 13.14 -13.97 10.86
N MET A 232 14.34 -13.71 10.35
CA MET A 232 14.80 -12.35 10.06
C MET A 232 13.94 -11.68 8.99
N ASN A 233 13.65 -12.37 7.88
CA ASN A 233 12.84 -11.81 6.82
C ASN A 233 11.37 -11.63 7.23
N LYS A 234 10.77 -12.59 7.94
CA LYS A 234 9.40 -12.48 8.45
C LYS A 234 9.30 -11.38 9.50
N GLY A 235 10.23 -11.32 10.46
CA GLY A 235 10.27 -10.27 11.49
C GLY A 235 10.40 -8.87 10.88
N ALA A 236 11.36 -8.68 9.98
CA ALA A 236 11.53 -7.41 9.27
C ALA A 236 10.27 -7.05 8.43
N SER A 237 9.63 -8.03 7.79
CA SER A 237 8.36 -7.83 7.10
C SER A 237 7.28 -7.24 8.01
N TYR A 238 7.12 -7.77 9.23
CA TYR A 238 6.12 -7.28 10.18
C TYR A 238 6.42 -5.88 10.70
N VAL A 239 7.70 -5.53 10.85
CA VAL A 239 8.11 -4.15 11.15
C VAL A 239 7.67 -3.19 10.03
N PHE A 240 7.93 -3.54 8.77
CA PHE A 240 7.51 -2.71 7.64
C PHE A 240 5.98 -2.64 7.50
N PHE A 241 5.25 -3.70 7.78
CA PHE A 241 3.79 -3.66 7.81
C PHE A 241 3.24 -2.80 8.95
N ALA A 242 3.85 -2.84 10.13
CA ALA A 242 3.50 -1.95 11.24
C ALA A 242 3.80 -0.47 10.91
N LEU A 243 4.94 -0.19 10.23
CA LEU A 243 5.23 1.14 9.70
C LEU A 243 4.18 1.57 8.67
N ALA A 244 3.77 0.70 7.75
CA ALA A 244 2.67 1.01 6.83
C ALA A 244 1.37 1.36 7.59
N ALA A 245 1.03 0.58 8.62
CA ALA A 245 -0.15 0.82 9.46
C ALA A 245 -0.06 2.14 10.25
N SER A 246 1.13 2.68 10.49
CA SER A 246 1.30 3.99 11.12
C SER A 246 1.07 5.18 10.18
N PHE A 247 1.12 4.94 8.86
CA PHE A 247 0.81 5.95 7.84
C PHE A 247 -0.67 6.02 7.49
N ARG A 248 -1.39 4.89 7.51
CA ARG A 248 -2.78 4.82 7.05
C ARG A 248 -3.60 3.79 7.84
N SER A 249 -4.88 4.09 8.04
CA SER A 249 -5.82 3.21 8.75
C SER A 249 -6.00 1.83 8.11
N ASN A 250 -5.97 1.75 6.78
CA ASN A 250 -6.07 0.48 6.07
C ASN A 250 -4.82 -0.42 6.22
N GLY A 251 -3.75 0.10 6.80
CA GLY A 251 -2.55 -0.69 7.11
C GLY A 251 -2.80 -1.86 8.05
N ILE A 252 -3.83 -1.81 8.89
CA ILE A 252 -4.23 -2.93 9.74
C ILE A 252 -4.58 -4.19 8.91
N LEU A 253 -5.03 -4.03 7.67
CA LEU A 253 -5.33 -5.15 6.77
C LEU A 253 -4.08 -5.95 6.39
N LEU A 254 -2.87 -5.39 6.54
CA LEU A 254 -1.62 -6.13 6.33
C LEU A 254 -1.42 -7.26 7.35
N GLY A 255 -2.20 -7.28 8.44
CA GLY A 255 -2.33 -8.42 9.35
C GLY A 255 -2.81 -9.72 8.69
N ILE A 256 -3.33 -9.65 7.46
CA ILE A 256 -3.66 -10.81 6.62
C ILE A 256 -2.40 -11.66 6.34
N TYR A 257 -1.23 -11.06 6.20
CA TYR A 257 0.00 -11.79 5.94
C TYR A 257 0.38 -12.75 7.06
N PRO A 258 0.54 -12.31 8.32
CA PRO A 258 0.79 -13.24 9.42
C PRO A 258 -0.40 -14.18 9.66
N ALA A 259 -1.65 -13.76 9.46
CA ALA A 259 -2.82 -14.64 9.57
C ALA A 259 -2.79 -15.80 8.56
N CYS A 260 -2.47 -15.53 7.30
CA CYS A 260 -2.30 -16.57 6.27
C CYS A 260 -1.15 -17.52 6.60
N GLU A 261 -0.05 -17.02 7.16
CA GLU A 261 1.07 -17.88 7.59
C GLU A 261 0.65 -18.80 8.74
N ILE A 262 -0.04 -18.28 9.75
CA ILE A 262 -0.60 -19.07 10.88
C ILE A 262 -1.52 -20.18 10.33
N VAL A 263 -2.47 -19.84 9.47
CA VAL A 263 -3.39 -20.81 8.87
C VAL A 263 -2.61 -21.87 8.07
N SER A 264 -1.64 -21.44 7.27
CA SER A 264 -0.79 -22.36 6.49
C SER A 264 -0.02 -23.33 7.39
N LEU A 265 0.58 -22.83 8.48
CA LEU A 265 1.28 -23.65 9.46
C LEU A 265 0.38 -24.67 10.13
N LEU A 266 -0.80 -24.24 10.58
CA LEU A 266 -1.79 -25.13 11.22
C LEU A 266 -2.27 -26.23 10.26
N LEU A 267 -2.56 -25.88 9.00
CA LEU A 267 -2.96 -26.86 7.99
C LEU A 267 -1.85 -27.90 7.72
N VAL A 268 -0.59 -27.46 7.66
CA VAL A 268 0.55 -28.37 7.47
C VAL A 268 0.71 -29.31 8.66
N VAL A 269 0.59 -28.80 9.90
CA VAL A 269 0.70 -29.61 11.13
C VAL A 269 -0.44 -30.63 11.22
N MET A 270 -1.67 -30.22 10.92
CA MET A 270 -2.81 -31.15 10.92
C MET A 270 -2.68 -32.25 9.86
N ARG A 271 -2.12 -31.95 8.71
CA ARG A 271 -1.95 -32.93 7.61
C ARG A 271 -0.78 -33.85 7.81
N GLU A 272 0.32 -33.37 8.38
CA GLU A 272 1.58 -34.07 8.52
C GLU A 272 2.05 -34.03 9.98
N ARG A 273 1.61 -34.98 10.82
CA ARG A 273 1.89 -35.05 12.28
C ARG A 273 3.38 -34.95 12.69
N LYS A 274 4.33 -35.06 11.75
CA LYS A 274 5.78 -34.96 11.99
C LYS A 274 6.33 -33.53 12.01
N PHE A 275 5.50 -32.48 11.80
CA PHE A 275 5.96 -31.11 11.67
C PHE A 275 5.65 -30.20 12.87
N TRP A 276 5.55 -30.77 14.08
CA TRP A 276 5.38 -29.98 15.32
C TRP A 276 6.47 -28.93 15.52
N SER A 277 7.71 -29.19 15.04
CA SER A 277 8.82 -28.22 15.09
C SER A 277 8.52 -26.92 14.37
N LYS A 278 7.60 -26.90 13.39
CA LYS A 278 7.19 -25.69 12.69
C LYS A 278 6.34 -24.74 13.55
N LEU A 279 5.65 -25.27 14.58
CA LEU A 279 4.88 -24.45 15.52
C LEU A 279 5.76 -23.49 16.35
N ILE A 280 7.08 -23.71 16.40
CA ILE A 280 8.00 -22.79 17.07
C ILE A 280 7.95 -21.37 16.47
N SER A 281 7.54 -21.24 15.21
CA SER A 281 7.38 -19.92 14.55
C SER A 281 6.03 -19.24 14.85
N LEU A 282 5.04 -19.96 15.39
CA LEU A 282 3.69 -19.45 15.65
C LEU A 282 3.68 -18.20 16.52
N PRO A 283 4.41 -18.13 17.66
CA PRO A 283 4.46 -16.93 18.49
C PRO A 283 4.95 -15.69 17.74
N ALA A 284 5.93 -15.87 16.82
CA ALA A 284 6.47 -14.76 16.02
C ALA A 284 5.41 -14.16 15.07
N HIS A 285 4.54 -15.00 14.49
CA HIS A 285 3.46 -14.53 13.62
C HIS A 285 2.34 -13.86 14.40
N ILE A 286 1.98 -14.38 15.58
CA ILE A 286 1.00 -13.74 16.48
C ILE A 286 1.53 -12.37 16.91
N PHE A 287 2.78 -12.30 17.37
CA PHE A 287 3.43 -11.05 17.74
C PHE A 287 3.49 -10.06 16.57
N GLY A 288 3.81 -10.53 15.37
CA GLY A 288 3.79 -9.73 14.14
C GLY A 288 2.41 -9.13 13.87
N GLY A 289 1.34 -9.90 14.03
CA GLY A 289 -0.04 -9.41 13.91
C GLY A 289 -0.38 -8.33 14.93
N ILE A 290 0.04 -8.50 16.19
CA ILE A 290 -0.12 -7.50 17.26
C ILE A 290 0.65 -6.21 16.90
N CYS A 291 1.90 -6.32 16.45
CA CYS A 291 2.69 -5.15 16.03
C CYS A 291 2.03 -4.36 14.90
N ILE A 292 1.39 -5.04 13.93
CA ILE A 292 0.67 -4.39 12.83
C ILE A 292 -0.60 -3.67 13.32
N ALA A 293 -1.30 -4.21 14.30
CA ALA A 293 -2.49 -3.60 14.87
C ALA A 293 -2.17 -2.43 15.81
N LEU A 294 -0.98 -2.42 16.42
CA LEU A 294 -0.58 -1.48 17.46
C LEU A 294 -0.72 0.00 17.05
N PRO A 295 -0.27 0.46 15.85
CA PRO A 295 -0.44 1.86 15.46
C PRO A 295 -1.90 2.32 15.47
N THR A 296 -2.81 1.49 14.97
CA THR A 296 -4.24 1.79 14.98
C THR A 296 -4.79 1.88 16.42
N ILE A 297 -4.40 0.95 17.29
CA ILE A 297 -4.78 0.97 18.70
C ILE A 297 -4.26 2.24 19.38
N MET A 298 -3.00 2.62 19.15
CA MET A 298 -2.40 3.82 19.72
C MET A 298 -3.10 5.10 19.28
N VAL A 299 -3.47 5.22 17.99
CA VAL A 299 -4.23 6.38 17.49
C VAL A 299 -5.59 6.49 18.18
N GLN A 300 -6.32 5.37 18.30
CA GLN A 300 -7.61 5.33 19.01
C GLN A 300 -7.46 5.69 20.48
N TYR A 301 -6.47 5.11 21.15
CA TYR A 301 -6.20 5.39 22.57
C TYR A 301 -5.81 6.85 22.83
N ALA A 302 -4.92 7.41 22.02
CA ALA A 302 -4.52 8.82 22.13
C ALA A 302 -5.71 9.76 21.93
N ALA A 303 -6.60 9.46 20.98
CA ALA A 303 -7.83 10.22 20.80
C ALA A 303 -8.75 10.08 22.03
N TYR A 304 -8.91 8.86 22.57
CA TYR A 304 -9.74 8.64 23.76
C TYR A 304 -9.25 9.46 24.95
N VAL A 305 -7.94 9.47 25.23
CA VAL A 305 -7.36 10.26 26.32
C VAL A 305 -7.61 11.76 26.12
N ASN A 306 -7.47 12.26 24.89
CA ASN A 306 -7.60 13.68 24.61
C ASN A 306 -9.05 14.19 24.62
N PHE A 307 -10.03 13.37 24.25
CA PHE A 307 -11.42 13.81 24.09
C PHE A 307 -12.38 13.24 25.14
N CYS A 308 -12.09 12.08 25.71
CA CYS A 308 -13.00 11.39 26.64
C CYS A 308 -12.51 11.42 28.09
N GLY A 309 -11.26 11.78 28.35
CA GLY A 309 -10.67 11.84 29.68
C GLY A 309 -11.19 13.03 30.51
N THR A 310 -11.08 12.93 31.83
CA THR A 310 -11.45 14.01 32.79
C THR A 310 -10.65 15.30 32.60
N HIS A 311 -9.47 15.21 32.00
CA HIS A 311 -8.60 16.35 31.64
C HIS A 311 -8.65 16.67 30.13
N SER A 312 -9.79 16.42 29.48
CA SER A 312 -9.98 16.73 28.06
C SER A 312 -9.65 18.20 27.78
N ARG A 313 -8.82 18.46 26.76
CA ARG A 313 -8.49 19.82 26.27
C ARG A 313 -9.73 20.63 25.83
N TYR A 314 -10.85 19.96 25.60
CA TYR A 314 -12.12 20.54 25.15
C TYR A 314 -13.14 20.70 26.30
N ASN A 315 -12.68 20.75 27.53
CA ASN A 315 -13.55 21.12 28.64
C ASN A 315 -13.93 22.58 28.54
N ASN A 316 -15.23 22.86 28.68
CA ASN A 316 -15.74 24.21 28.71
C ASN A 316 -15.16 24.95 29.91
N SER A 317 -15.14 26.30 29.91
CA SER A 317 -14.67 27.16 31.00
C SER A 317 -15.20 26.78 32.40
N ASN A 318 -16.26 25.99 32.49
CA ASN A 318 -16.84 25.44 33.71
C ASN A 318 -16.38 24.01 34.06
N ASN A 319 -15.25 23.53 33.50
CA ASN A 319 -14.72 22.16 33.73
C ASN A 319 -15.70 21.00 33.45
N LYS A 320 -16.76 21.23 32.66
CA LYS A 320 -17.64 20.16 32.20
C LYS A 320 -17.15 19.66 30.84
N ALA A 321 -16.74 18.40 30.80
CA ALA A 321 -16.42 17.74 29.52
C ALA A 321 -17.69 17.74 28.65
N ILE A 322 -17.54 18.21 27.39
CA ILE A 322 -18.60 18.04 26.39
C ILE A 322 -18.63 16.57 26.02
N PRO A 323 -19.72 15.83 26.31
CA PRO A 323 -19.77 14.41 26.06
C PRO A 323 -19.71 14.16 24.55
N ARG A 324 -18.68 13.43 24.11
CA ARG A 324 -18.55 12.99 22.72
C ARG A 324 -19.32 11.67 22.53
N PRO A 325 -20.18 11.54 21.49
CA PRO A 325 -21.03 10.35 21.34
C PRO A 325 -20.27 9.04 21.24
N TRP A 326 -19.04 9.07 20.73
CA TRP A 326 -18.21 7.87 20.59
C TRP A 326 -17.48 7.45 21.87
N CYS A 327 -17.36 8.33 22.88
CA CYS A 327 -16.73 8.01 24.15
C CYS A 327 -17.52 6.97 24.97
N SER A 328 -18.83 6.94 24.83
CA SER A 328 -19.71 6.00 25.55
C SER A 328 -19.85 4.64 24.86
N LYS A 329 -19.34 4.51 23.63
CA LYS A 329 -19.38 3.24 22.88
C LYS A 329 -18.25 2.30 23.34
N PHE A 330 -18.49 0.99 23.27
CA PHE A 330 -17.47 -0.01 23.55
C PHE A 330 -17.24 -0.91 22.34
N PRO A 331 -15.99 -1.00 21.82
CA PRO A 331 -14.85 -0.12 22.13
C PRO A 331 -15.08 1.30 21.60
N PRO A 332 -14.54 2.33 22.28
CA PRO A 332 -14.60 3.70 21.80
C PRO A 332 -13.80 3.81 20.50
N ASN A 333 -14.43 4.33 19.43
CA ASN A 333 -13.82 4.38 18.11
C ASN A 333 -14.04 5.76 17.47
N VAL A 334 -13.01 6.62 17.62
CA VAL A 334 -13.02 7.96 17.05
C VAL A 334 -12.97 7.91 15.52
N TYR A 335 -12.20 6.98 14.92
CA TYR A 335 -12.03 6.91 13.48
C TYR A 335 -13.37 6.68 12.77
N THR A 336 -14.14 5.67 13.21
CA THR A 336 -15.46 5.39 12.64
C THR A 336 -16.41 6.56 12.82
N PHE A 337 -16.35 7.23 13.99
CA PHE A 337 -17.16 8.42 14.25
C PHE A 337 -16.83 9.55 13.29
N ILE A 338 -15.53 9.88 13.13
CA ILE A 338 -15.09 10.92 12.19
C ILE A 338 -15.52 10.60 10.76
N GLN A 339 -15.30 9.38 10.30
CA GLN A 339 -15.67 8.94 8.96
C GLN A 339 -17.17 9.09 8.70
N SER A 340 -18.02 8.75 9.68
CA SER A 340 -19.47 8.83 9.50
C SER A 340 -20.04 10.25 9.66
N GLU A 341 -19.48 11.04 10.57
CA GLU A 341 -20.03 12.36 10.94
C GLU A 341 -19.54 13.46 10.01
N TYR A 342 -18.25 13.45 9.67
CA TYR A 342 -17.64 14.54 8.87
C TYR A 342 -17.61 14.23 7.37
N TRP A 343 -17.55 12.95 6.97
CA TRP A 343 -17.41 12.56 5.56
C TRP A 343 -18.51 11.64 5.02
N ASP A 344 -19.58 11.44 5.77
CA ASP A 344 -20.73 10.59 5.39
C ASP A 344 -20.33 9.18 4.91
N VAL A 345 -19.24 8.62 5.49
CA VAL A 345 -18.74 7.28 5.21
C VAL A 345 -19.52 6.25 6.03
N GLY A 346 -19.98 5.18 5.39
CA GLY A 346 -20.71 4.11 6.05
C GLY A 346 -21.21 3.04 5.08
N PHE A 347 -21.79 1.98 5.64
CA PHE A 347 -22.23 0.83 4.83
C PHE A 347 -23.19 1.26 3.72
N LEU A 348 -22.79 1.04 2.46
CA LEU A 348 -23.49 1.36 1.22
C LEU A 348 -23.90 2.83 1.03
N ARG A 349 -23.36 3.76 1.82
CA ARG A 349 -23.69 5.20 1.71
C ARG A 349 -23.22 5.83 0.41
N SER A 350 -22.23 5.27 -0.25
CA SER A 350 -21.75 5.75 -1.55
C SER A 350 -22.68 5.40 -2.72
N TRP A 351 -23.68 4.53 -2.53
CA TRP A 351 -24.60 4.11 -3.60
C TRP A 351 -25.85 5.02 -3.66
N ARG A 352 -25.63 6.28 -3.99
CA ARG A 352 -26.66 7.29 -4.17
C ARG A 352 -26.54 7.93 -5.56
N PHE A 353 -27.64 8.44 -6.10
CA PHE A 353 -27.64 9.11 -7.41
C PHE A 353 -26.64 10.28 -7.47
N SER A 354 -26.49 11.05 -6.39
CA SER A 354 -25.51 12.14 -6.29
C SER A 354 -24.05 11.68 -6.41
N GLN A 355 -23.77 10.41 -6.19
CA GLN A 355 -22.42 9.82 -6.26
C GLN A 355 -22.10 9.16 -7.62
N ILE A 356 -23.01 9.22 -8.61
CA ILE A 356 -22.78 8.64 -9.94
C ILE A 356 -21.47 9.11 -10.56
N PRO A 357 -21.08 10.40 -10.55
CA PRO A 357 -19.78 10.81 -11.10
C PRO A 357 -18.61 10.12 -10.43
N ASN A 358 -18.63 9.99 -9.11
CA ASN A 358 -17.58 9.30 -8.34
C ASN A 358 -17.54 7.79 -8.60
N ILE A 359 -18.72 7.17 -8.79
CA ILE A 359 -18.83 5.76 -9.19
C ILE A 359 -18.22 5.54 -10.58
N LEU A 360 -18.49 6.44 -11.53
CA LEU A 360 -17.91 6.36 -12.88
C LEU A 360 -16.39 6.49 -12.86
N ILE A 361 -15.86 7.44 -12.06
CA ILE A 361 -14.42 7.61 -11.86
C ILE A 361 -13.78 6.36 -11.24
N ALA A 362 -14.39 5.73 -10.25
CA ALA A 362 -13.85 4.53 -9.61
C ALA A 362 -14.01 3.26 -10.46
N SER A 363 -15.00 3.21 -11.36
CA SER A 363 -15.41 1.99 -12.06
C SER A 363 -14.30 1.30 -12.87
N PRO A 364 -13.39 1.98 -13.61
CA PRO A 364 -12.34 1.29 -14.36
C PRO A 364 -11.42 0.46 -13.46
N ALA A 365 -11.01 1.00 -12.31
CA ALA A 365 -10.15 0.30 -11.37
C ALA A 365 -10.86 -0.87 -10.68
N LEU A 366 -12.12 -0.71 -10.30
CA LEU A 366 -12.93 -1.73 -9.66
C LEU A 366 -13.26 -2.87 -10.65
N LEU A 367 -13.67 -2.55 -11.87
CA LEU A 367 -13.98 -3.56 -12.91
C LEU A 367 -12.73 -4.34 -13.30
N ALA A 368 -11.58 -3.68 -13.51
CA ALA A 368 -10.32 -4.34 -13.76
C ALA A 368 -9.92 -5.27 -12.61
N SER A 369 -10.15 -4.83 -11.36
CA SER A 369 -9.89 -5.63 -10.16
C SER A 369 -10.76 -6.87 -10.12
N VAL A 370 -12.07 -6.74 -10.32
CA VAL A 370 -13.01 -7.88 -10.34
C VAL A 370 -12.63 -8.86 -11.45
N TYR A 371 -12.39 -8.37 -12.66
CA TYR A 371 -12.01 -9.21 -13.81
C TYR A 371 -10.73 -10.02 -13.51
N CYS A 372 -9.68 -9.37 -13.02
CA CYS A 372 -8.42 -10.04 -12.74
C CYS A 372 -8.50 -11.01 -11.56
N LEU A 373 -9.25 -10.67 -10.50
CA LEU A 373 -9.49 -11.56 -9.37
C LEU A 373 -10.23 -12.83 -9.82
N MET A 374 -11.28 -12.69 -10.62
CA MET A 374 -12.03 -13.83 -11.16
C MET A 374 -11.16 -14.70 -12.07
N LYS A 375 -10.38 -14.08 -12.97
CA LYS A 375 -9.58 -14.80 -13.96
C LYS A 375 -8.39 -15.53 -13.34
N TYR A 376 -7.73 -14.97 -12.32
CA TYR A 376 -6.45 -15.48 -11.82
C TYR A 376 -6.47 -15.94 -10.38
N ALA A 377 -7.08 -15.20 -9.47
CA ALA A 377 -7.01 -15.53 -8.05
C ALA A 377 -7.91 -16.72 -7.69
N PHE A 378 -9.12 -16.78 -8.23
CA PHE A 378 -10.06 -17.88 -7.96
C PHE A 378 -9.72 -19.16 -8.71
N VAL A 379 -9.13 -19.07 -9.91
CA VAL A 379 -8.74 -20.23 -10.74
C VAL A 379 -7.38 -20.81 -10.32
N ARG A 380 -6.59 -20.05 -9.56
CA ARG A 380 -5.28 -20.49 -9.11
C ARG A 380 -5.38 -21.76 -8.27
N ASN A 381 -4.49 -22.74 -8.54
CA ASN A 381 -4.36 -23.92 -7.68
C ASN A 381 -3.73 -23.53 -6.35
N LYS A 382 -4.56 -23.21 -5.35
CA LYS A 382 -4.17 -22.67 -4.03
C LYS A 382 -3.22 -23.60 -3.25
N ILE A 383 -3.17 -24.87 -3.57
CA ILE A 383 -2.33 -25.87 -2.87
C ILE A 383 -0.82 -25.62 -3.14
N VAL A 384 -0.51 -24.99 -4.27
CA VAL A 384 0.89 -24.78 -4.72
C VAL A 384 1.28 -23.30 -4.72
N SER A 385 0.37 -22.39 -4.36
CA SER A 385 0.67 -20.95 -4.36
C SER A 385 1.44 -20.55 -3.09
N PRO A 386 2.44 -19.64 -3.19
CA PRO A 386 3.12 -19.11 -2.01
C PRO A 386 2.14 -18.38 -1.10
N VAL A 387 2.31 -18.51 0.20
CA VAL A 387 1.45 -17.88 1.21
C VAL A 387 1.35 -16.35 1.00
N GLY A 388 2.47 -15.70 0.62
CA GLY A 388 2.48 -14.28 0.32
C GLY A 388 1.60 -13.88 -0.86
N ALA A 389 1.48 -14.74 -1.89
CA ALA A 389 0.57 -14.48 -3.01
C ALA A 389 -0.90 -14.64 -2.59
N ILE A 390 -1.20 -15.66 -1.78
CA ILE A 390 -2.56 -15.85 -1.23
C ILE A 390 -2.95 -14.68 -0.34
N ALA A 391 -2.04 -14.22 0.53
CA ALA A 391 -2.26 -13.06 1.39
C ALA A 391 -2.53 -11.79 0.57
N GLY A 392 -1.77 -11.57 -0.51
CA GLY A 392 -1.98 -10.47 -1.44
C GLY A 392 -3.33 -10.53 -2.16
N ASP A 393 -3.77 -11.72 -2.59
CA ASP A 393 -5.07 -11.93 -3.22
C ASP A 393 -6.23 -11.63 -2.25
N ILE A 394 -6.13 -12.09 -1.00
CA ILE A 394 -7.12 -11.84 0.06
C ILE A 394 -7.16 -10.35 0.41
N LEU A 395 -5.99 -9.72 0.58
CA LEU A 395 -5.89 -8.29 0.85
C LEU A 395 -6.56 -7.47 -0.25
N TRP A 396 -6.32 -7.82 -1.52
CA TRP A 396 -6.94 -7.14 -2.65
C TRP A 396 -8.46 -7.32 -2.68
N LEU A 397 -8.94 -8.55 -2.52
CA LEU A 397 -10.37 -8.84 -2.45
C LEU A 397 -11.06 -8.04 -1.33
N LEU A 398 -10.50 -8.06 -0.12
CA LEU A 398 -11.05 -7.30 1.01
C LEU A 398 -11.01 -5.79 0.76
N SER A 399 -9.95 -5.28 0.14
CA SER A 399 -9.87 -3.87 -0.24
C SER A 399 -10.94 -3.48 -1.25
N CYS A 400 -11.20 -4.32 -2.27
CA CYS A 400 -12.31 -4.10 -3.21
C CYS A 400 -13.67 -4.11 -2.50
N LEU A 401 -13.90 -5.07 -1.60
CA LEU A 401 -15.13 -5.16 -0.83
C LEU A 401 -15.33 -3.91 0.05
N LEU A 402 -14.29 -3.47 0.77
CA LEU A 402 -14.36 -2.26 1.59
C LEU A 402 -14.63 -1.02 0.74
N CYS A 403 -13.96 -0.87 -0.40
CA CYS A 403 -14.16 0.25 -1.32
C CYS A 403 -15.58 0.31 -1.89
N THR A 404 -16.21 -0.83 -2.11
CA THR A 404 -17.57 -0.89 -2.66
C THR A 404 -18.66 -0.84 -1.61
N THR A 405 -18.39 -1.22 -0.35
CA THR A 405 -19.43 -1.36 0.66
C THR A 405 -19.37 -0.36 1.80
N VAL A 406 -18.19 0.09 2.20
CA VAL A 406 -18.00 0.85 3.46
C VAL A 406 -17.39 2.22 3.21
N THR A 407 -16.28 2.28 2.45
CA THR A 407 -15.56 3.53 2.26
C THR A 407 -16.27 4.42 1.22
N HIS A 408 -15.92 5.69 1.18
CA HIS A 408 -16.38 6.55 0.09
C HIS A 408 -15.82 6.02 -1.23
N ILE A 409 -16.67 5.78 -2.24
CA ILE A 409 -16.25 5.12 -3.50
C ILE A 409 -15.18 5.90 -4.25
N GLN A 410 -15.16 7.21 -4.06
CA GLN A 410 -14.18 8.12 -4.63
C GLN A 410 -12.73 7.72 -4.29
N ILE A 411 -12.45 7.22 -3.07
CA ILE A 411 -11.09 6.85 -2.66
C ILE A 411 -10.63 5.47 -3.16
N SER A 412 -11.47 4.76 -3.94
CA SER A 412 -11.16 3.38 -4.39
C SER A 412 -9.86 3.29 -5.18
N MET A 413 -9.60 4.25 -6.08
CA MET A 413 -8.35 4.27 -6.86
C MET A 413 -7.13 4.46 -5.96
N ARG A 414 -7.22 5.34 -4.96
CA ARG A 414 -6.15 5.57 -3.97
C ARG A 414 -5.83 4.29 -3.20
N PHE A 415 -6.87 3.58 -2.70
CA PHE A 415 -6.71 2.33 -1.98
C PHE A 415 -6.07 1.25 -2.84
N LEU A 416 -6.63 1.00 -4.03
CA LEU A 416 -6.17 -0.08 -4.91
C LEU A 416 -4.78 0.18 -5.49
N SER A 417 -4.41 1.45 -5.73
CA SER A 417 -3.09 1.82 -6.25
C SER A 417 -1.94 1.54 -5.27
N THR A 418 -2.23 1.36 -3.99
CA THR A 418 -1.21 1.05 -2.97
C THR A 418 -0.90 -0.44 -2.85
N LEU A 419 -1.64 -1.31 -3.53
CA LEU A 419 -1.47 -2.76 -3.49
C LEU A 419 -0.58 -3.24 -4.63
N ALA A 420 0.33 -4.18 -4.35
CA ALA A 420 1.21 -4.75 -5.37
C ALA A 420 0.50 -5.77 -6.29
N THR A 421 -0.41 -6.55 -5.74
CA THR A 421 -1.08 -7.67 -6.44
C THR A 421 -1.85 -7.25 -7.69
N PRO A 422 -2.62 -6.14 -7.71
CA PRO A 422 -3.29 -5.66 -8.92
C PRO A 422 -2.36 -5.50 -10.11
N TYR A 423 -1.20 -4.87 -9.92
CA TYR A 423 -0.23 -4.64 -11.00
C TYR A 423 0.32 -5.94 -11.58
N ILE A 424 0.57 -6.95 -10.74
CA ILE A 424 1.06 -8.26 -11.18
C ILE A 424 0.03 -8.95 -12.09
N TYR A 425 -1.25 -8.89 -11.73
CA TYR A 425 -2.30 -9.54 -12.50
C TYR A 425 -2.69 -8.75 -13.75
N ILE A 426 -2.73 -7.43 -13.68
CA ILE A 426 -2.97 -6.59 -14.85
C ILE A 426 -1.83 -6.75 -15.89
N ALA A 427 -0.57 -6.88 -15.43
CA ALA A 427 0.56 -7.18 -16.31
C ALA A 427 0.39 -8.53 -17.04
N ARG A 428 -0.13 -9.54 -16.36
CA ARG A 428 -0.46 -10.83 -16.97
C ARG A 428 -1.60 -10.73 -17.98
N CYS A 429 -2.68 -10.01 -17.64
CA CYS A 429 -3.79 -9.76 -18.55
C CYS A 429 -3.32 -9.05 -19.82
N GLY A 430 -2.56 -7.97 -19.68
CA GLY A 430 -2.06 -7.21 -20.81
C GLY A 430 -1.15 -8.00 -21.73
N ALA A 431 -0.44 -9.01 -21.21
CA ALA A 431 0.40 -9.87 -22.03
C ALA A 431 -0.39 -10.85 -22.92
N GLU A 432 -1.65 -11.13 -22.55
CA GLU A 432 -2.56 -12.00 -23.33
C GLU A 432 -3.31 -11.23 -24.43
N GLU A 433 -3.24 -9.88 -24.38
CA GLU A 433 -3.91 -9.02 -25.35
C GLU A 433 -3.13 -8.90 -26.67
N SER A 434 -3.89 -8.62 -27.75
CA SER A 434 -3.29 -8.25 -29.03
C SER A 434 -2.49 -6.94 -28.91
N GLU A 435 -1.56 -6.69 -29.82
CA GLU A 435 -0.80 -5.43 -29.84
C GLU A 435 -1.73 -4.21 -29.88
N ARG A 436 -2.80 -4.26 -30.67
CA ARG A 436 -3.83 -3.22 -30.71
C ARG A 436 -4.52 -3.04 -29.35
N GLY A 437 -4.85 -4.13 -28.64
CA GLY A 437 -5.43 -4.09 -27.32
C GLY A 437 -4.49 -3.43 -26.30
N LYS A 438 -3.19 -3.76 -26.35
CA LYS A 438 -2.17 -3.13 -25.49
C LYS A 438 -2.09 -1.62 -25.71
N TYR A 439 -2.11 -1.16 -26.98
CA TYR A 439 -2.13 0.28 -27.28
C TYR A 439 -3.37 0.98 -26.75
N ILE A 440 -4.55 0.37 -26.89
CA ILE A 440 -5.81 0.95 -26.37
C ILE A 440 -5.74 1.08 -24.85
N ILE A 441 -5.32 0.04 -24.14
CA ILE A 441 -5.20 0.05 -22.68
C ILE A 441 -4.18 1.10 -22.22
N ALA A 442 -3.00 1.15 -22.86
CA ALA A 442 -1.96 2.12 -22.50
C ALA A 442 -2.41 3.57 -22.76
N SER A 443 -3.07 3.83 -23.88
CA SER A 443 -3.62 5.15 -24.22
C SER A 443 -4.72 5.58 -23.24
N PHE A 444 -5.60 4.64 -22.84
CA PHE A 444 -6.63 4.88 -21.83
C PHE A 444 -5.99 5.24 -20.48
N ILE A 445 -5.03 4.46 -20.00
CA ILE A 445 -4.33 4.70 -18.73
C ILE A 445 -3.64 6.08 -18.75
N ALA A 446 -2.96 6.41 -19.84
CA ALA A 446 -2.26 7.69 -20.00
C ALA A 446 -3.23 8.88 -20.01
N ALA A 447 -4.30 8.81 -20.81
CA ALA A 447 -5.32 9.85 -20.88
C ALA A 447 -6.04 10.02 -19.54
N TYR A 448 -6.40 8.91 -18.90
CA TYR A 448 -7.08 8.91 -17.62
C TYR A 448 -6.18 9.46 -16.50
N GLY A 449 -4.88 9.12 -16.50
CA GLY A 449 -3.91 9.70 -15.58
C GLY A 449 -3.70 11.20 -15.80
N LEU A 450 -3.67 11.66 -17.07
CA LEU A 450 -3.55 13.07 -17.39
C LEU A 450 -4.77 13.88 -16.89
N VAL A 451 -5.98 13.36 -17.12
CA VAL A 451 -7.22 13.95 -16.57
C VAL A 451 -7.12 14.02 -15.05
N GLY A 452 -6.61 13.00 -14.40
CA GLY A 452 -6.40 12.96 -12.95
C GLY A 452 -5.46 14.06 -12.45
N ILE A 453 -4.34 14.28 -13.14
CA ILE A 453 -3.40 15.37 -12.79
C ILE A 453 -4.10 16.73 -12.91
N VAL A 454 -4.81 16.98 -14.02
CA VAL A 454 -5.55 18.24 -14.25
C VAL A 454 -6.58 18.50 -13.15
N LEU A 455 -7.41 17.51 -12.85
CA LEU A 455 -8.47 17.66 -11.86
C LEU A 455 -7.89 17.85 -10.46
N PHE A 456 -6.92 17.03 -10.08
CA PHE A 456 -6.30 17.09 -8.75
C PHE A 456 -5.62 18.44 -8.50
N SER A 457 -4.79 18.93 -9.44
CA SER A 457 -4.03 20.16 -9.27
C SER A 457 -4.90 21.41 -9.14
N ASN A 458 -6.14 21.38 -9.60
CA ASN A 458 -7.05 22.53 -9.65
C ASN A 458 -8.27 22.35 -8.73
N PHE A 459 -8.14 21.58 -7.66
CA PHE A 459 -9.19 21.36 -6.65
C PHE A 459 -10.49 20.75 -7.19
N TYR A 460 -10.47 20.12 -8.37
CA TYR A 460 -11.62 19.36 -8.86
C TYR A 460 -11.64 17.96 -8.21
N PRO A 461 -12.85 17.40 -7.99
CA PRO A 461 -12.96 16.04 -7.48
C PRO A 461 -12.30 15.03 -8.44
N TRP A 462 -11.25 14.38 -8.00
CA TRP A 462 -10.62 13.30 -8.74
C TRP A 462 -10.79 11.96 -8.03
N THR A 463 -10.48 11.89 -6.74
CA THR A 463 -10.75 10.74 -5.87
C THR A 463 -10.99 11.18 -4.44
#